data_c0679e459c9d86f38eb908f11c251a45
#
_entry.id   c0679e459c9d86f38eb908f11c251a45
#
_cell.length_a   1.000
_cell.length_b   1.000
_cell.length_c   1.000
_cell.angle_alpha   90.00
_cell.angle_beta   90.00
_cell.angle_gamma   90.00
#
_symmetry.space_group_name_H-M   'P 1'
#
loop_
_entity.id
_entity.type
_entity.pdbx_description
1 polymer ?
#
loop_
_entity_poly.entity_id
_entity_poly.type
_entity_poly.pdbx_seq_one_letter_code
_entity_poly.pdbx_strand_id
1 'polypeptide(L)'
;MIIDVHTHTPTHRDTVPADERREFGNWRTDRPVVTTNTWADHAKATAAADVSIVFNIAVDDPEAATGLPYRPADTNTSTAAFVAADPATRIGFMSVNPKWDNAIEEADRCRELGLVGVKLGPNYQDYDPLSQPALDFYAYCERGGLPILFHQGASPIRTAPLRYTYPLVTDEIAIRFPELRIVMAHMGHPWGRETVVTIRKHPHVYADVSSIYLRPWVCYESLLAATEWGTGHKLLLGSDFPIATTEEAIAGLRRVNDIVEGTAMPRIPAELIDQIVNADALGALGLSVPA
;
A
#
# COMPACT_ATOMS: atom_id res chain seq x y z
N MET A 1 12.68 10.78 10.18
CA MET A 1 12.10 10.99 8.83
C MET A 1 10.77 10.26 8.79
N ILE A 2 9.71 10.92 8.41
CA ILE A 2 8.38 10.32 8.27
C ILE A 2 8.20 9.90 6.81
N ILE A 3 7.91 8.61 6.59
CA ILE A 3 7.77 8.04 5.25
C ILE A 3 6.36 7.47 5.13
N ASP A 4 5.58 7.99 4.18
CA ASP A 4 4.27 7.44 3.82
C ASP A 4 4.46 6.40 2.71
N VAL A 5 4.41 5.11 3.08
CA VAL A 5 4.71 4.04 2.12
C VAL A 5 3.54 3.69 1.19
N HIS A 6 2.37 4.32 1.37
CA HIS A 6 1.16 3.94 0.64
C HIS A 6 0.37 5.16 0.17
N THR A 7 0.70 5.65 -1.02
CA THR A 7 -0.05 6.72 -1.68
C THR A 7 -0.29 6.39 -3.15
N HIS A 8 -1.45 6.79 -3.68
CA HIS A 8 -1.75 6.59 -5.10
C HIS A 8 -1.37 7.81 -5.94
N THR A 9 -0.86 7.55 -7.14
CA THR A 9 -0.55 8.59 -8.12
C THR A 9 -1.79 9.43 -8.42
N PRO A 10 -1.70 10.76 -8.35
CA PRO A 10 -2.82 11.64 -8.69
C PRO A 10 -3.29 11.45 -10.14
N THR A 11 -4.58 11.60 -10.34
CA THR A 11 -5.23 11.36 -11.62
C THR A 11 -4.95 12.48 -12.64
N HIS A 12 -4.72 13.71 -12.18
CA HIS A 12 -4.54 14.89 -13.02
C HIS A 12 -3.33 15.71 -12.56
N ARG A 13 -2.73 16.43 -13.50
CA ARG A 13 -1.62 17.33 -13.18
C ARG A 13 -2.10 18.59 -12.47
N ASP A 14 -2.99 19.34 -13.10
CA ASP A 14 -3.33 20.71 -12.68
C ASP A 14 -4.79 20.85 -12.22
N THR A 15 -5.74 20.32 -12.99
CA THR A 15 -7.18 20.46 -12.73
C THR A 15 -7.94 19.19 -13.08
N VAL A 16 -8.97 18.86 -12.31
CA VAL A 16 -9.92 17.79 -12.62
C VAL A 16 -11.13 18.41 -13.32
N PRO A 17 -11.44 18.05 -14.59
CA PRO A 17 -12.66 18.47 -15.26
C PRO A 17 -13.90 18.04 -14.46
N ALA A 18 -14.94 18.88 -14.45
CA ALA A 18 -16.13 18.65 -13.61
C ALA A 18 -16.87 17.33 -13.96
N ASP A 19 -16.87 16.94 -15.22
CA ASP A 19 -17.46 15.72 -15.74
C ASP A 19 -16.61 14.45 -15.45
N GLU A 20 -15.33 14.65 -15.15
CA GLU A 20 -14.41 13.57 -14.75
C GLU A 20 -14.34 13.37 -13.22
N ARG A 21 -14.92 14.29 -12.45
CA ARG A 21 -14.92 14.14 -10.98
C ARG A 21 -15.66 12.87 -10.56
N ARG A 22 -14.98 12.07 -9.74
CA ARG A 22 -15.51 10.80 -9.20
C ARG A 22 -15.33 10.75 -7.69
N GLU A 23 -16.35 10.22 -7.02
CA GLU A 23 -16.31 9.95 -5.59
C GLU A 23 -17.00 8.63 -5.25
N PHE A 24 -16.54 7.97 -4.20
CA PHE A 24 -17.06 6.69 -3.73
C PHE A 24 -17.42 6.76 -2.25
N GLY A 25 -18.63 6.33 -1.90
CA GLY A 25 -19.17 6.40 -0.54
C GLY A 25 -18.91 5.18 0.35
N ASN A 26 -18.36 4.10 -0.20
CA ASN A 26 -18.23 2.83 0.54
C ASN A 26 -16.81 2.51 1.03
N TRP A 27 -15.84 3.37 0.79
CA TRP A 27 -14.45 3.19 1.26
C TRP A 27 -14.23 3.71 2.66
N ARG A 28 -14.97 4.74 3.05
CA ARG A 28 -15.01 5.31 4.40
C ARG A 28 -16.46 5.38 4.88
N THR A 29 -16.66 5.37 6.19
CA THR A 29 -18.00 5.45 6.81
C THR A 29 -18.40 6.88 7.19
N ASP A 30 -17.42 7.79 7.27
CA ASP A 30 -17.61 9.17 7.73
C ASP A 30 -17.81 10.18 6.59
N ARG A 31 -17.28 9.89 5.40
CA ARG A 31 -17.42 10.75 4.21
C ARG A 31 -17.14 9.97 2.93
N PRO A 32 -17.66 10.44 1.76
CA PRO A 32 -17.22 9.95 0.46
C PRO A 32 -15.73 10.24 0.22
N VAL A 33 -15.09 9.41 -0.59
CA VAL A 33 -13.70 9.59 -1.04
C VAL A 33 -13.71 10.13 -2.46
N VAL A 34 -13.10 11.29 -2.67
CA VAL A 34 -12.87 11.85 -4.01
C VAL A 34 -11.65 11.16 -4.59
N THR A 35 -11.86 10.32 -5.62
CA THR A 35 -10.79 9.53 -6.22
C THR A 35 -10.07 10.21 -7.36
N THR A 36 -10.67 11.22 -7.97
CA THR A 36 -10.04 12.11 -8.95
C THR A 36 -9.43 13.31 -8.24
N ASN A 37 -8.13 13.54 -8.43
CA ASN A 37 -7.37 14.52 -7.68
C ASN A 37 -6.17 15.03 -8.51
N THR A 38 -5.55 16.11 -8.06
CA THR A 38 -4.44 16.77 -8.73
C THR A 38 -3.11 16.50 -8.03
N TRP A 39 -2.01 16.85 -8.68
CA TRP A 39 -0.68 16.83 -8.08
C TRP A 39 -0.59 17.69 -6.82
N ALA A 40 -1.28 18.83 -6.81
CA ALA A 40 -1.36 19.72 -5.66
C ALA A 40 -2.16 19.09 -4.50
N ASP A 41 -3.22 18.33 -4.80
CA ASP A 41 -3.98 17.60 -3.76
C ASP A 41 -3.12 16.55 -3.07
N HIS A 42 -2.31 15.79 -3.84
CA HIS A 42 -1.37 14.83 -3.24
C HIS A 42 -0.34 15.53 -2.36
N ALA A 43 0.32 16.57 -2.86
CA ALA A 43 1.33 17.30 -2.08
C ALA A 43 0.75 17.84 -0.76
N LYS A 44 -0.48 18.35 -0.80
CA LYS A 44 -1.19 18.80 0.41
C LYS A 44 -1.52 17.65 1.35
N ALA A 45 -1.99 16.53 0.81
CA ALA A 45 -2.39 15.38 1.62
C ALA A 45 -1.21 14.69 2.30
N THR A 46 -0.04 14.71 1.69
CA THR A 46 1.19 14.08 2.18
C THR A 46 2.14 15.05 2.88
N ALA A 47 1.73 16.30 3.13
CA ALA A 47 2.58 17.35 3.71
C ALA A 47 3.17 17.01 5.11
N ALA A 48 2.61 16.03 5.82
CA ALA A 48 3.13 15.53 7.09
C ALA A 48 4.21 14.45 6.92
N ALA A 49 4.49 13.98 5.69
CA ALA A 49 5.57 13.06 5.40
C ALA A 49 6.75 13.79 4.75
N ASP A 50 7.97 13.34 5.04
CA ASP A 50 9.19 13.81 4.37
C ASP A 50 9.31 13.17 2.97
N VAL A 51 8.87 11.90 2.84
CA VAL A 51 8.90 11.12 1.59
C VAL A 51 7.62 10.32 1.45
N SER A 52 7.11 10.21 0.22
CA SER A 52 5.96 9.37 -0.12
C SER A 52 6.33 8.32 -1.16
N ILE A 53 5.96 7.07 -0.94
CA ILE A 53 5.98 6.04 -1.99
C ILE A 53 4.68 6.13 -2.78
N VAL A 54 4.81 6.25 -4.09
CA VAL A 54 3.71 6.59 -5.00
C VAL A 54 3.55 5.52 -6.06
N PHE A 55 2.32 5.08 -6.29
CA PHE A 55 1.98 4.05 -7.28
C PHE A 55 0.51 4.12 -7.71
N ASN A 56 0.15 3.36 -8.72
CA ASN A 56 -1.24 2.96 -8.99
C ASN A 56 -1.30 1.45 -9.25
N ILE A 57 -2.48 0.90 -9.47
CA ILE A 57 -2.66 -0.50 -9.84
C ILE A 57 -3.04 -0.55 -11.31
N ALA A 58 -2.15 -1.14 -12.13
CA ALA A 58 -2.40 -1.37 -13.54
C ALA A 58 -3.35 -2.55 -13.71
N VAL A 59 -4.52 -2.31 -14.30
CA VAL A 59 -5.56 -3.31 -14.56
C VAL A 59 -5.94 -3.30 -16.04
N ASP A 60 -6.32 -4.46 -16.58
CA ASP A 60 -6.67 -4.59 -18.00
C ASP A 60 -7.96 -3.85 -18.34
N ASP A 61 -8.95 -3.95 -17.46
CA ASP A 61 -10.22 -3.22 -17.52
C ASP A 61 -10.51 -2.55 -16.17
N PRO A 62 -10.10 -1.29 -15.96
CA PRO A 62 -10.34 -0.57 -14.71
C PRO A 62 -11.82 -0.44 -14.34
N GLU A 63 -12.72 -0.26 -15.28
CA GLU A 63 -14.16 -0.16 -15.00
C GLU A 63 -14.72 -1.48 -14.50
N ALA A 64 -14.36 -2.59 -15.14
CA ALA A 64 -14.78 -3.91 -14.71
C ALA A 64 -14.11 -4.37 -13.42
N ALA A 65 -12.81 -4.12 -13.28
CA ALA A 65 -12.03 -4.63 -12.16
C ALA A 65 -12.18 -3.79 -10.88
N THR A 66 -12.21 -2.46 -11.00
CA THR A 66 -12.15 -1.56 -9.84
C THR A 66 -13.37 -0.65 -9.69
N GLY A 67 -14.16 -0.50 -10.73
CA GLY A 67 -15.22 0.50 -10.79
C GLY A 67 -14.68 1.94 -10.79
N LEU A 68 -13.37 2.12 -10.93
CA LEU A 68 -12.73 3.42 -11.01
C LEU A 68 -12.79 3.92 -12.44
N PRO A 69 -13.41 5.05 -12.70
CA PRO A 69 -13.58 5.57 -14.06
C PRO A 69 -12.29 6.18 -14.62
N TYR A 70 -11.31 6.42 -13.75
CA TYR A 70 -10.02 6.93 -14.15
C TYR A 70 -9.11 5.80 -14.63
N ARG A 71 -8.58 5.99 -15.81
CA ARG A 71 -7.61 5.12 -16.42
C ARG A 71 -6.52 5.96 -17.05
N PRO A 72 -5.31 6.02 -16.48
CA PRO A 72 -4.18 6.53 -17.26
C PRO A 72 -3.95 5.57 -18.44
N ALA A 73 -3.75 6.12 -19.61
CA ALA A 73 -3.39 5.32 -20.78
C ALA A 73 -2.10 4.52 -20.55
N ASP A 74 -1.26 5.03 -19.64
CA ASP A 74 -0.05 4.38 -19.17
C ASP A 74 0.16 4.73 -17.68
N THR A 75 -0.28 3.85 -16.81
CA THR A 75 -0.20 4.02 -15.35
C THR A 75 1.24 4.25 -14.85
N ASN A 76 2.21 3.51 -15.40
CA ASN A 76 3.60 3.58 -14.96
C ASN A 76 4.28 4.87 -15.45
N THR A 77 4.03 5.27 -16.70
CA THR A 77 4.57 6.53 -17.26
C THR A 77 4.02 7.74 -16.50
N SER A 78 2.73 7.71 -16.13
CA SER A 78 2.12 8.78 -15.33
C SER A 78 2.74 8.85 -13.93
N THR A 79 2.98 7.71 -13.29
CA THR A 79 3.65 7.64 -11.98
C THR A 79 5.08 8.16 -12.07
N ALA A 80 5.85 7.72 -13.09
CA ALA A 80 7.22 8.19 -13.30
C ALA A 80 7.29 9.70 -13.53
N ALA A 81 6.37 10.25 -14.35
CA ALA A 81 6.30 11.69 -14.59
C ALA A 81 5.96 12.48 -13.31
N PHE A 82 5.07 11.96 -12.47
CA PHE A 82 4.72 12.58 -11.20
C PHE A 82 5.90 12.57 -10.21
N VAL A 83 6.63 11.46 -10.12
CA VAL A 83 7.82 11.33 -9.27
C VAL A 83 8.95 12.26 -9.77
N ALA A 84 9.21 12.28 -11.10
CA ALA A 84 10.24 13.11 -11.69
C ALA A 84 10.03 14.62 -11.49
N ALA A 85 8.81 15.04 -11.22
CA ALA A 85 8.51 16.47 -10.94
C ALA A 85 8.96 16.91 -9.53
N ASP A 86 9.17 15.96 -8.59
CA ASP A 86 9.66 16.24 -7.26
C ASP A 86 10.35 14.98 -6.68
N PRO A 87 11.53 14.62 -7.22
CA PRO A 87 12.20 13.38 -6.87
C PRO A 87 12.77 13.38 -5.45
N ALA A 88 12.91 14.54 -4.81
CA ALA A 88 13.40 14.65 -3.44
C ALA A 88 12.39 14.15 -2.39
N THR A 89 11.09 14.19 -2.70
CA THR A 89 10.02 13.81 -1.77
C THR A 89 9.21 12.60 -2.22
N ARG A 90 9.50 12.05 -3.41
CA ARG A 90 8.70 10.98 -4.01
C ARG A 90 9.55 9.82 -4.50
N ILE A 91 9.10 8.61 -4.22
CA ILE A 91 9.66 7.35 -4.72
C ILE A 91 8.56 6.63 -5.49
N GLY A 92 8.84 6.24 -6.73
CA GLY A 92 7.84 5.58 -7.57
C GLY A 92 7.93 4.06 -7.55
N PHE A 93 6.78 3.41 -7.39
CA PHE A 93 6.62 1.99 -7.65
C PHE A 93 5.83 1.77 -8.92
N MET A 94 6.26 0.80 -9.71
CA MET A 94 5.55 0.36 -10.90
C MET A 94 4.38 -0.55 -10.52
N SER A 95 3.43 -0.72 -11.45
CA SER A 95 2.45 -1.79 -11.38
C SER A 95 2.43 -2.56 -12.69
N VAL A 96 2.62 -3.86 -12.59
CA VAL A 96 2.66 -4.78 -13.72
C VAL A 96 1.72 -5.93 -13.39
N ASN A 97 0.89 -6.35 -14.35
CA ASN A 97 0.11 -7.57 -14.16
C ASN A 97 0.99 -8.77 -14.56
N PRO A 98 1.31 -9.67 -13.62
CA PRO A 98 2.16 -10.83 -13.92
C PRO A 98 1.65 -11.77 -15.02
N LYS A 99 0.35 -11.72 -15.37
CA LYS A 99 -0.20 -12.51 -16.47
C LYS A 99 0.07 -11.91 -17.87
N TRP A 100 0.59 -10.70 -17.98
CA TRP A 100 0.92 -10.13 -19.28
C TRP A 100 2.11 -10.88 -19.90
N ASP A 101 2.03 -11.16 -21.20
CA ASP A 101 3.11 -11.84 -21.92
C ASP A 101 4.42 -11.04 -21.89
N ASN A 102 4.34 -9.72 -21.74
CA ASN A 102 5.47 -8.78 -21.67
C ASN A 102 5.70 -8.22 -20.25
N ALA A 103 5.32 -8.94 -19.20
CA ALA A 103 5.38 -8.42 -17.82
C ALA A 103 6.82 -8.04 -17.40
N ILE A 104 7.83 -8.82 -17.79
CA ILE A 104 9.23 -8.55 -17.44
C ILE A 104 9.77 -7.38 -18.26
N GLU A 105 9.48 -7.32 -19.55
CA GLU A 105 9.88 -6.22 -20.44
C GLU A 105 9.27 -4.88 -19.95
N GLU A 106 8.01 -4.90 -19.52
CA GLU A 106 7.38 -3.71 -18.93
C GLU A 106 8.05 -3.32 -17.61
N ALA A 107 8.41 -4.28 -16.76
CA ALA A 107 9.14 -4.00 -15.53
C ALA A 107 10.53 -3.41 -15.82
N ASP A 108 11.27 -3.92 -16.82
CA ASP A 108 12.55 -3.35 -17.24
C ASP A 108 12.38 -1.90 -17.74
N ARG A 109 11.38 -1.64 -18.58
CA ARG A 109 11.03 -0.28 -19.03
C ARG A 109 10.74 0.65 -17.84
N CYS A 110 10.00 0.16 -16.86
CA CYS A 110 9.67 0.94 -15.66
C CYS A 110 10.91 1.28 -14.82
N ARG A 111 11.87 0.36 -14.72
CA ARG A 111 13.16 0.62 -14.05
C ARG A 111 13.97 1.70 -14.78
N GLU A 112 13.96 1.71 -16.11
CA GLU A 112 14.58 2.79 -16.91
C GLU A 112 13.91 4.15 -16.67
N LEU A 113 12.61 4.17 -16.34
CA LEU A 113 11.87 5.37 -15.93
C LEU A 113 12.14 5.79 -14.47
N GLY A 114 12.97 5.04 -13.71
CA GLY A 114 13.31 5.35 -12.33
C GLY A 114 12.34 4.80 -11.28
N LEU A 115 11.45 3.88 -11.64
CA LEU A 115 10.57 3.20 -10.69
C LEU A 115 11.33 2.06 -10.01
N VAL A 116 11.33 2.02 -8.67
CA VAL A 116 12.27 1.20 -7.88
C VAL A 116 11.61 0.12 -7.03
N GLY A 117 10.33 -0.09 -7.16
CA GLY A 117 9.55 -1.12 -6.49
C GLY A 117 8.28 -1.45 -7.26
N VAL A 118 7.48 -2.37 -6.74
CA VAL A 118 6.30 -2.88 -7.43
C VAL A 118 5.07 -2.81 -6.54
N LYS A 119 3.95 -2.30 -7.07
CA LYS A 119 2.61 -2.42 -6.47
C LYS A 119 1.82 -3.49 -7.20
N LEU A 120 1.33 -4.46 -6.44
CA LEU A 120 0.46 -5.51 -6.94
C LEU A 120 -0.87 -5.54 -6.19
N GLY A 121 -1.94 -5.82 -6.91
CA GLY A 121 -3.28 -6.06 -6.36
C GLY A 121 -3.88 -7.29 -7.03
N PRO A 122 -3.54 -8.52 -6.59
CA PRO A 122 -3.94 -9.75 -7.27
C PRO A 122 -5.44 -9.86 -7.52
N ASN A 123 -6.24 -9.36 -6.58
CA ASN A 123 -7.71 -9.34 -6.68
C ASN A 123 -8.22 -8.29 -7.69
N TYR A 124 -7.51 -7.17 -7.87
CA TYR A 124 -7.87 -6.13 -8.84
C TYR A 124 -7.33 -6.44 -10.24
N GLN A 125 -6.18 -7.07 -10.30
CA GLN A 125 -5.51 -7.48 -11.54
C GLN A 125 -5.97 -8.85 -12.03
N ASP A 126 -6.87 -9.50 -11.28
CA ASP A 126 -7.48 -10.80 -11.58
C ASP A 126 -6.45 -11.88 -11.96
N TYR A 127 -5.48 -12.13 -11.08
CA TYR A 127 -4.55 -13.24 -11.22
C TYR A 127 -4.40 -14.02 -9.91
N ASP A 128 -4.17 -15.33 -10.03
CA ASP A 128 -3.82 -16.16 -8.89
C ASP A 128 -2.36 -15.86 -8.49
N PRO A 129 -2.13 -15.35 -7.24
CA PRO A 129 -0.80 -14.99 -6.78
C PRO A 129 0.17 -16.17 -6.64
N LEU A 130 -0.32 -17.41 -6.71
CA LEU A 130 0.50 -18.61 -6.71
C LEU A 130 0.61 -19.28 -8.09
N SER A 131 0.09 -18.63 -9.14
CA SER A 131 0.25 -19.10 -10.53
C SER A 131 1.69 -19.00 -11.00
N GLN A 132 2.08 -19.84 -11.96
CA GLN A 132 3.46 -19.85 -12.48
C GLN A 132 3.92 -18.47 -12.99
N PRO A 133 3.13 -17.72 -13.81
CA PRO A 133 3.53 -16.37 -14.22
C PRO A 133 3.80 -15.42 -13.04
N ALA A 134 2.99 -15.50 -11.98
CA ALA A 134 3.20 -14.69 -10.77
C ALA A 134 4.51 -15.09 -10.05
N LEU A 135 4.77 -16.39 -9.91
CA LEU A 135 6.00 -16.90 -9.28
C LEU A 135 7.25 -16.50 -10.09
N ASP A 136 7.19 -16.56 -11.41
CA ASP A 136 8.29 -16.13 -12.30
C ASP A 136 8.56 -14.62 -12.15
N PHE A 137 7.51 -13.81 -12.02
CA PHE A 137 7.63 -12.39 -11.78
C PHE A 137 8.20 -12.06 -10.37
N TYR A 138 7.82 -12.81 -9.33
CA TYR A 138 8.41 -12.64 -8.00
C TYR A 138 9.89 -13.03 -7.98
N ALA A 139 10.27 -14.08 -8.70
CA ALA A 139 11.68 -14.45 -8.87
C ALA A 139 12.47 -13.35 -9.59
N TYR A 140 11.89 -12.67 -10.58
CA TYR A 140 12.49 -11.49 -11.21
C TYR A 140 12.66 -10.35 -10.22
N CYS A 141 11.64 -10.04 -9.42
CA CYS A 141 11.69 -8.97 -8.41
C CYS A 141 12.75 -9.26 -7.34
N GLU A 142 12.81 -10.49 -6.82
CA GLU A 142 13.80 -10.89 -5.82
C GLU A 142 15.24 -10.71 -6.35
N ARG A 143 15.52 -11.26 -7.55
CA ARG A 143 16.85 -11.09 -8.19
C ARG A 143 17.21 -9.63 -8.47
N GLY A 144 16.21 -8.82 -8.81
CA GLY A 144 16.38 -7.39 -9.09
C GLY A 144 16.42 -6.49 -7.84
N GLY A 145 16.22 -7.04 -6.65
CA GLY A 145 16.10 -6.28 -5.40
C GLY A 145 14.90 -5.34 -5.36
N LEU A 146 13.85 -5.62 -6.14
CA LEU A 146 12.62 -4.81 -6.20
C LEU A 146 11.68 -5.22 -5.07
N PRO A 147 11.39 -4.34 -4.09
CA PRO A 147 10.38 -4.62 -3.08
C PRO A 147 8.98 -4.65 -3.72
N ILE A 148 8.09 -5.48 -3.16
CA ILE A 148 6.70 -5.57 -3.59
C ILE A 148 5.77 -5.10 -2.48
N LEU A 149 4.88 -4.15 -2.78
CA LEU A 149 3.75 -3.80 -1.93
C LEU A 149 2.50 -4.48 -2.50
N PHE A 150 2.01 -5.50 -1.81
CA PHE A 150 0.77 -6.19 -2.16
C PHE A 150 -0.44 -5.51 -1.54
N HIS A 151 -1.49 -5.31 -2.32
CA HIS A 151 -2.81 -5.14 -1.73
C HIS A 151 -3.19 -6.41 -0.97
N GLN A 152 -3.51 -6.26 0.31
CA GLN A 152 -3.93 -7.37 1.17
C GLN A 152 -5.24 -7.02 1.87
N GLY A 153 -6.04 -8.04 2.16
CA GLY A 153 -7.27 -7.84 2.91
C GLY A 153 -8.52 -7.60 2.05
N ALA A 154 -9.48 -6.95 2.66
CA ALA A 154 -10.78 -6.72 2.06
C ALA A 154 -10.74 -5.71 0.91
N SER A 155 -11.74 -5.83 0.04
CA SER A 155 -12.01 -4.87 -1.03
C SER A 155 -13.51 -4.58 -1.10
N PRO A 156 -13.92 -3.33 -1.32
CA PRO A 156 -15.31 -3.00 -1.57
C PRO A 156 -15.75 -3.34 -3.01
N ILE A 157 -14.83 -3.74 -3.86
CA ILE A 157 -15.10 -4.06 -5.28
C ILE A 157 -15.67 -5.46 -5.39
N ARG A 158 -16.92 -5.56 -5.85
CA ARG A 158 -17.68 -6.82 -5.90
C ARG A 158 -17.01 -7.92 -6.72
N THR A 159 -16.30 -7.58 -7.76
CA THR A 159 -15.65 -8.52 -8.68
C THR A 159 -14.26 -8.95 -8.25
N ALA A 160 -13.68 -8.32 -7.21
CA ALA A 160 -12.33 -8.60 -6.72
C ALA A 160 -12.30 -9.79 -5.74
N PRO A 161 -11.71 -10.95 -6.10
CA PRO A 161 -11.75 -12.15 -5.27
C PRO A 161 -10.90 -12.01 -3.99
N LEU A 162 -11.52 -12.16 -2.82
CA LEU A 162 -10.83 -12.01 -1.53
C LEU A 162 -9.78 -13.12 -1.28
N ARG A 163 -9.93 -14.30 -1.89
CA ARG A 163 -8.97 -15.39 -1.72
C ARG A 163 -7.55 -15.03 -2.18
N TYR A 164 -7.40 -14.09 -3.10
CA TYR A 164 -6.11 -13.65 -3.63
C TYR A 164 -5.39 -12.65 -2.72
N THR A 165 -6.08 -12.10 -1.72
CA THR A 165 -5.54 -11.11 -0.79
C THR A 165 -5.56 -11.59 0.67
N TYR A 166 -5.80 -12.88 0.88
CA TYR A 166 -5.71 -13.48 2.20
C TYR A 166 -4.24 -13.57 2.66
N PRO A 167 -3.90 -13.12 3.85
CA PRO A 167 -2.51 -12.95 4.28
C PRO A 167 -1.62 -14.19 4.17
N LEU A 168 -2.16 -15.39 4.35
CA LEU A 168 -1.36 -16.63 4.26
C LEU A 168 -0.88 -16.94 2.83
N VAL A 169 -1.43 -16.31 1.81
CA VAL A 169 -0.86 -16.37 0.46
C VAL A 169 0.54 -15.74 0.44
N THR A 170 0.74 -14.64 1.16
CA THR A 170 2.05 -14.00 1.31
C THR A 170 3.04 -14.89 2.07
N ASP A 171 2.57 -15.68 3.04
CA ASP A 171 3.41 -16.69 3.71
C ASP A 171 4.01 -17.69 2.71
N GLU A 172 3.19 -18.22 1.80
CA GLU A 172 3.65 -19.16 0.76
C GLU A 172 4.63 -18.50 -0.23
N ILE A 173 4.40 -17.25 -0.60
CA ILE A 173 5.31 -16.50 -1.46
C ILE A 173 6.66 -16.30 -0.77
N ALA A 174 6.66 -15.86 0.49
CA ALA A 174 7.90 -15.60 1.24
C ALA A 174 8.69 -16.87 1.59
N ILE A 175 8.05 -18.04 1.67
CA ILE A 175 8.76 -19.33 1.78
C ILE A 175 9.56 -19.62 0.50
N ARG A 176 9.01 -19.30 -0.67
CA ARG A 176 9.64 -19.57 -1.98
C ARG A 176 10.69 -18.52 -2.35
N PHE A 177 10.49 -17.29 -1.89
CA PHE A 177 11.33 -16.13 -2.18
C PHE A 177 11.75 -15.44 -0.86
N PRO A 178 12.70 -16.04 -0.12
CA PRO A 178 13.05 -15.58 1.24
C PRO A 178 13.75 -14.23 1.28
N GLU A 179 14.39 -13.80 0.20
CA GLU A 179 15.07 -12.50 0.10
C GLU A 179 14.16 -11.39 -0.48
N LEU A 180 12.97 -11.75 -0.96
CA LEU A 180 12.02 -10.79 -1.49
C LEU A 180 11.45 -9.92 -0.37
N ARG A 181 11.61 -8.61 -0.50
CA ARG A 181 11.01 -7.65 0.44
C ARG A 181 9.55 -7.42 0.08
N ILE A 182 8.67 -7.67 1.04
CA ILE A 182 7.22 -7.59 0.83
C ILE A 182 6.60 -6.67 1.88
N VAL A 183 5.70 -5.79 1.45
CA VAL A 183 4.78 -5.04 2.32
C VAL A 183 3.36 -5.55 2.08
N MET A 184 2.71 -5.99 3.14
CA MET A 184 1.30 -6.37 3.16
C MET A 184 0.46 -5.14 3.48
N ALA A 185 -0.27 -4.60 2.51
CA ALA A 185 -1.06 -3.39 2.71
C ALA A 185 -2.16 -3.56 3.76
N HIS A 186 -2.47 -2.46 4.47
CA HIS A 186 -3.62 -2.37 5.38
C HIS A 186 -3.61 -3.41 6.51
N MET A 187 -2.44 -3.92 6.90
CA MET A 187 -2.33 -5.08 7.80
C MET A 187 -3.23 -6.26 7.38
N GLY A 188 -3.56 -6.39 6.09
CA GLY A 188 -4.44 -7.42 5.56
C GLY A 188 -5.86 -7.41 6.15
N HIS A 189 -6.35 -6.25 6.62
CA HIS A 189 -7.63 -6.20 7.33
C HIS A 189 -8.79 -6.88 6.57
N PRO A 190 -9.70 -7.60 7.23
CA PRO A 190 -9.84 -7.77 8.68
C PRO A 190 -8.94 -8.88 9.28
N TRP A 191 -8.04 -9.48 8.52
CA TRP A 191 -7.18 -10.61 8.93
C TRP A 191 -5.85 -10.15 9.54
N GLY A 192 -5.90 -9.19 10.47
CA GLY A 192 -4.71 -8.61 11.10
C GLY A 192 -3.86 -9.63 11.88
N ARG A 193 -4.48 -10.64 12.48
CA ARG A 193 -3.78 -11.70 13.23
C ARG A 193 -2.93 -12.57 12.31
N GLU A 194 -3.46 -12.97 11.17
CA GLU A 194 -2.74 -13.74 10.15
C GLU A 194 -1.59 -12.93 9.56
N THR A 195 -1.80 -11.62 9.35
CA THR A 195 -0.73 -10.71 8.94
C THR A 195 0.38 -10.64 9.99
N VAL A 196 0.03 -10.48 11.27
CA VAL A 196 1.01 -10.43 12.38
C VAL A 196 1.86 -11.70 12.42
N VAL A 197 1.25 -12.87 12.28
CA VAL A 197 1.98 -14.15 12.26
C VAL A 197 2.90 -14.24 11.05
N THR A 198 2.43 -13.79 9.87
CA THR A 198 3.22 -13.81 8.63
C THR A 198 4.44 -12.88 8.71
N ILE A 199 4.26 -11.62 9.14
CA ILE A 199 5.39 -10.67 9.25
C ILE A 199 6.39 -11.09 10.33
N ARG A 200 5.94 -11.76 11.41
CA ARG A 200 6.83 -12.29 12.43
C ARG A 200 7.70 -13.42 11.92
N LYS A 201 7.14 -14.30 11.10
CA LYS A 201 7.81 -15.50 10.60
C LYS A 201 8.93 -15.17 9.60
N HIS A 202 8.74 -14.16 8.76
CA HIS A 202 9.61 -13.84 7.64
C HIS A 202 10.42 -12.56 7.88
N PRO A 203 11.76 -12.58 7.74
CA PRO A 203 12.61 -11.42 8.03
C PRO A 203 12.32 -10.23 7.12
N HIS A 204 11.96 -10.47 5.86
CA HIS A 204 11.75 -9.43 4.84
C HIS A 204 10.28 -9.14 4.51
N VAL A 205 9.34 -9.63 5.32
CA VAL A 205 7.91 -9.31 5.20
C VAL A 205 7.53 -8.27 6.24
N TYR A 206 6.88 -7.21 5.80
CA TYR A 206 6.40 -6.06 6.58
C TYR A 206 4.91 -5.87 6.34
N ALA A 207 4.25 -4.99 7.08
CA ALA A 207 2.89 -4.55 6.78
C ALA A 207 2.77 -3.03 6.94
N ASP A 208 1.94 -2.39 6.13
CA ASP A 208 1.56 -1.00 6.37
C ASP A 208 0.24 -0.89 7.12
N VAL A 209 0.07 0.22 7.83
CA VAL A 209 -1.12 0.50 8.65
C VAL A 209 -2.13 1.40 7.94
N SER A 210 -2.01 1.55 6.63
CA SER A 210 -2.89 2.43 5.86
C SER A 210 -4.36 2.02 6.00
N SER A 211 -5.24 3.00 6.06
CA SER A 211 -6.70 2.86 6.17
C SER A 211 -7.26 2.08 7.37
N ILE A 212 -6.48 1.34 8.16
CA ILE A 212 -7.02 0.55 9.29
C ILE A 212 -7.60 1.45 10.39
N TYR A 213 -7.01 2.62 10.61
CA TYR A 213 -7.46 3.61 11.62
C TYR A 213 -8.86 4.18 11.33
N LEU A 214 -9.37 4.01 10.12
CA LEU A 214 -10.76 4.35 9.76
C LEU A 214 -11.78 3.36 10.33
N ARG A 215 -11.30 2.25 10.91
CA ARG A 215 -12.09 1.20 11.55
C ARG A 215 -11.53 0.95 12.93
N PRO A 216 -12.00 1.70 13.96
CA PRO A 216 -11.35 1.75 15.28
C PRO A 216 -11.11 0.38 15.91
N TRP A 217 -12.08 -0.54 15.82
CA TRP A 217 -11.93 -1.89 16.36
C TRP A 217 -10.86 -2.70 15.61
N VAL A 218 -10.88 -2.67 14.28
CA VAL A 218 -9.88 -3.37 13.46
C VAL A 218 -8.47 -2.84 13.72
N CYS A 219 -8.33 -1.52 13.84
CA CYS A 219 -7.06 -0.88 14.17
C CYS A 219 -6.56 -1.35 15.54
N TYR A 220 -7.41 -1.25 16.58
CA TYR A 220 -7.06 -1.67 17.92
C TYR A 220 -6.68 -3.15 18.00
N GLU A 221 -7.51 -4.05 17.45
CA GLU A 221 -7.27 -5.49 17.48
C GLU A 221 -5.97 -5.88 16.77
N SER A 222 -5.70 -5.28 15.60
CA SER A 222 -4.50 -5.55 14.81
C SER A 222 -3.23 -5.06 15.52
N LEU A 223 -3.26 -3.85 16.10
CA LEU A 223 -2.12 -3.30 16.84
C LEU A 223 -1.93 -3.99 18.19
N LEU A 224 -3.00 -4.46 18.83
CA LEU A 224 -2.88 -5.29 20.03
C LEU A 224 -2.16 -6.60 19.71
N ALA A 225 -2.57 -7.29 18.67
CA ALA A 225 -1.89 -8.51 18.22
C ALA A 225 -0.42 -8.23 17.90
N ALA A 226 -0.11 -7.14 17.18
CA ALA A 226 1.26 -6.77 16.88
C ALA A 226 2.09 -6.48 18.15
N THR A 227 1.47 -5.89 19.19
CA THR A 227 2.09 -5.66 20.49
C THR A 227 2.41 -6.99 21.19
N GLU A 228 1.43 -7.88 21.29
CA GLU A 228 1.58 -9.19 21.96
C GLU A 228 2.63 -10.07 21.28
N TRP A 229 2.76 -9.99 19.97
CA TRP A 229 3.71 -10.78 19.19
C TRP A 229 5.05 -10.07 18.95
N GLY A 230 5.24 -8.85 19.44
CA GLY A 230 6.48 -8.07 19.33
C GLY A 230 6.85 -7.70 17.88
N THR A 231 5.86 -7.48 17.01
CA THR A 231 6.07 -7.23 15.57
C THR A 231 5.99 -5.75 15.19
N GLY A 232 5.91 -4.84 16.16
CA GLY A 232 5.76 -3.40 15.92
C GLY A 232 6.83 -2.81 14.99
N HIS A 233 8.07 -3.32 15.07
CA HIS A 233 9.19 -2.93 14.20
C HIS A 233 9.02 -3.34 12.73
N LYS A 234 7.99 -4.11 12.41
CA LYS A 234 7.61 -4.55 11.06
C LYS A 234 6.45 -3.74 10.48
N LEU A 235 5.93 -2.76 11.23
CA LEU A 235 4.81 -1.94 10.79
C LEU A 235 5.30 -0.61 10.23
N LEU A 236 4.75 -0.22 9.08
CA LEU A 236 5.11 0.97 8.33
C LEU A 236 3.92 1.92 8.22
N LEU A 237 4.18 3.24 8.29
CA LEU A 237 3.14 4.25 8.11
C LEU A 237 2.68 4.31 6.65
N GLY A 238 1.36 4.33 6.43
CA GLY A 238 0.71 4.59 5.14
C GLY A 238 -0.59 5.35 5.32
N SER A 239 -0.91 6.26 4.41
CA SER A 239 -2.18 6.99 4.40
C SER A 239 -3.24 6.34 3.54
N ASP A 240 -2.84 5.72 2.45
CA ASP A 240 -3.73 5.25 1.38
C ASP A 240 -4.40 6.45 0.65
N PHE A 241 -3.63 7.55 0.41
CA PHE A 241 -4.15 8.65 -0.41
C PHE A 241 -4.70 8.12 -1.75
N PRO A 242 -5.91 8.51 -2.20
CA PRO A 242 -6.72 9.64 -1.73
C PRO A 242 -7.74 9.30 -0.63
N ILE A 243 -7.71 8.11 -0.04
CA ILE A 243 -8.66 7.72 1.00
C ILE A 243 -8.49 8.59 2.25
N ALA A 244 -7.23 8.88 2.61
CA ALA A 244 -6.92 9.78 3.71
C ALA A 244 -5.61 10.55 3.45
N THR A 245 -5.28 11.49 4.36
CA THR A 245 -4.01 12.20 4.40
C THR A 245 -3.04 11.52 5.37
N THR A 246 -1.74 11.80 5.23
CA THR A 246 -0.73 11.33 6.19
C THR A 246 -1.02 11.85 7.60
N GLU A 247 -1.50 13.10 7.73
CA GLU A 247 -1.88 13.68 9.02
C GLU A 247 -3.07 12.92 9.64
N GLU A 248 -4.11 12.59 8.86
CA GLU A 248 -5.23 11.77 9.33
C GLU A 248 -4.78 10.38 9.79
N ALA A 249 -3.81 9.76 9.08
CA ALA A 249 -3.25 8.47 9.45
C ALA A 249 -2.56 8.54 10.81
N ILE A 250 -1.66 9.49 11.00
CA ILE A 250 -0.95 9.70 12.27
C ILE A 250 -1.93 10.00 13.40
N ALA A 251 -2.88 10.92 13.20
CA ALA A 251 -3.88 11.26 14.18
C ALA A 251 -4.80 10.09 14.54
N GLY A 252 -5.20 9.30 13.55
CA GLY A 252 -6.02 8.10 13.73
C GLY A 252 -5.31 7.03 14.57
N LEU A 253 -4.03 6.76 14.27
CA LEU A 253 -3.21 5.83 15.05
C LEU A 253 -3.04 6.29 16.51
N ARG A 254 -2.80 7.58 16.75
CA ARG A 254 -2.64 8.14 18.11
C ARG A 254 -3.91 8.02 18.95
N ARG A 255 -5.08 7.92 18.33
CA ARG A 255 -6.38 7.74 18.98
C ARG A 255 -6.81 6.27 19.11
N VAL A 256 -5.95 5.31 18.80
CA VAL A 256 -6.30 3.88 18.81
C VAL A 256 -6.87 3.39 20.13
N ASN A 257 -6.48 4.00 21.24
CA ASN A 257 -6.94 3.63 22.58
C ASN A 257 -8.29 4.27 23.00
N ASP A 258 -8.85 5.19 22.21
CA ASP A 258 -10.11 5.87 22.53
C ASP A 258 -11.26 4.86 22.66
N ILE A 259 -11.24 3.80 21.81
CA ILE A 259 -12.26 2.74 21.82
C ILE A 259 -12.30 1.90 23.11
N VAL A 260 -11.20 1.88 23.85
CA VAL A 260 -11.08 1.13 25.12
C VAL A 260 -10.99 2.02 26.34
N GLU A 261 -11.27 3.31 26.20
CA GLU A 261 -11.27 4.25 27.31
C GLU A 261 -12.29 3.84 28.37
N GLY A 262 -11.90 3.92 29.66
CA GLY A 262 -12.76 3.53 30.78
C GLY A 262 -13.00 2.02 30.92
N THR A 263 -12.34 1.17 30.15
CA THR A 263 -12.42 -0.31 30.22
C THR A 263 -11.18 -0.92 30.86
N ALA A 264 -11.25 -2.23 31.17
CA ALA A 264 -10.10 -3.03 31.59
C ALA A 264 -9.30 -3.64 30.43
N MET A 265 -9.60 -3.26 29.16
CA MET A 265 -8.89 -3.76 27.99
C MET A 265 -7.44 -3.27 27.97
N PRO A 266 -6.49 -4.10 27.47
CA PRO A 266 -5.10 -3.66 27.33
C PRO A 266 -4.98 -2.41 26.47
N ARG A 267 -4.05 -1.52 26.77
CA ARG A 267 -3.80 -0.34 25.96
C ARG A 267 -2.61 -0.58 25.03
N ILE A 268 -2.73 -0.08 23.82
CA ILE A 268 -1.62 -0.06 22.86
C ILE A 268 -0.58 0.95 23.39
N PRO A 269 0.72 0.56 23.52
CA PRO A 269 1.77 1.48 23.96
C PRO A 269 1.93 2.66 22.98
N ALA A 270 2.12 3.86 23.51
CA ALA A 270 2.36 5.06 22.68
C ALA A 270 3.67 4.90 21.86
N GLU A 271 4.65 4.24 22.45
CA GLU A 271 5.94 3.93 21.82
C GLU A 271 5.78 3.10 20.55
N LEU A 272 4.79 2.20 20.48
CA LEU A 272 4.49 1.47 19.25
C LEU A 272 4.03 2.42 18.15
N ILE A 273 3.17 3.37 18.47
CA ILE A 273 2.69 4.35 17.48
C ILE A 273 3.84 5.23 16.99
N ASP A 274 4.69 5.70 17.90
CA ASP A 274 5.86 6.49 17.52
C ASP A 274 6.86 5.67 16.69
N GLN A 275 7.01 4.37 16.96
CA GLN A 275 7.82 3.46 16.17
C GLN A 275 7.28 3.29 14.75
N ILE A 276 5.95 3.16 14.59
CA ILE A 276 5.31 3.06 13.27
C ILE A 276 5.49 4.36 12.47
N VAL A 277 5.24 5.50 13.11
CA VAL A 277 5.32 6.83 12.45
C VAL A 277 6.75 7.15 12.00
N ASN A 278 7.76 6.70 12.76
CA ASN A 278 9.17 6.99 12.48
C ASN A 278 9.95 5.76 11.98
N ALA A 279 9.25 4.74 11.46
CA ALA A 279 9.89 3.52 10.97
C ALA A 279 10.89 3.83 9.84
N ASP A 280 12.05 3.15 9.86
CA ASP A 280 12.99 3.17 8.74
C ASP A 280 12.45 2.32 7.58
N ALA A 281 11.42 2.86 6.91
CA ALA A 281 10.76 2.15 5.82
C ALA A 281 11.69 1.97 4.61
N LEU A 282 12.57 2.92 4.33
CA LEU A 282 13.50 2.78 3.20
C LEU A 282 14.51 1.68 3.45
N GLY A 283 15.12 1.63 4.64
CA GLY A 283 16.01 0.53 5.04
C GLY A 283 15.31 -0.82 5.00
N ALA A 284 14.07 -0.91 5.50
CA ALA A 284 13.24 -2.12 5.45
C ALA A 284 13.01 -2.60 4.00
N LEU A 285 12.81 -1.68 3.07
CA LEU A 285 12.56 -1.96 1.65
C LEU A 285 13.85 -2.08 0.81
N GLY A 286 15.02 -1.82 1.39
CA GLY A 286 16.30 -1.80 0.67
C GLY A 286 16.41 -0.65 -0.32
N LEU A 287 15.73 0.45 -0.04
CA LEU A 287 15.73 1.67 -0.84
C LEU A 287 16.63 2.73 -0.24
N SER A 288 17.09 3.66 -1.07
CA SER A 288 17.86 4.81 -0.64
C SER A 288 16.97 6.04 -0.48
N VAL A 289 17.41 6.98 0.36
CA VAL A 289 16.79 8.30 0.43
C VAL A 289 16.90 8.97 -0.95
N PRO A 290 15.86 9.60 -1.45
CA PRO A 290 15.95 10.37 -2.70
C PRO A 290 17.06 11.42 -2.64
N ALA A 291 17.79 11.59 -3.74
CA ALA A 291 18.91 12.53 -3.84
C ALA A 291 18.43 13.96 -4.11
#